data_e97bd245b9377c1282d9702d5b992ed4
#
_entry.id   e97bd245b9377c1282d9702d5b992ed4
#
_cell.length_a   1.000
_cell.length_b   1.000
_cell.length_c   1.000
_cell.angle_alpha   90.00
_cell.angle_beta   90.00
_cell.angle_gamma   90.00
#
_symmetry.space_group_name_H-M   'P 1'
#
loop_
_entity.id
_entity.type
_entity.pdbx_description
1 polymer ?
#
loop_
_entity_poly.entity_id
_entity_poly.type
_entity_poly.pdbx_seq_one_letter_code
_entity_poly.pdbx_strand_id
1 'polypeptide(L)'
;MNDKKTINTHTPLLTNIRNLLIQGRKNTVQAVNSIMVQTYWEIGRLIVEDEQHGDNRAKFGKRVLQTLSAELTKEFGKGFDTSNLRYMRKFYLTFPIRDAVRHELSWTHYRTLLKLKNELARQWYIDEAITQSWSARALERQISTLYYER
;
A
#
# COMPACT_ATOMS: atom_id res chain seq x y z
N MET A 1 -33.13 24.77 32.83
CA MET A 1 -34.12 24.07 32.03
C MET A 1 -33.99 24.31 30.53
N ASN A 2 -33.46 25.45 30.12
CA ASN A 2 -33.27 25.72 28.67
C ASN A 2 -32.11 24.94 28.03
N ASP A 3 -31.17 24.46 28.81
CA ASP A 3 -29.98 23.80 28.32
C ASP A 3 -30.27 22.43 27.64
N LYS A 4 -31.28 21.71 28.13
CA LYS A 4 -31.63 20.40 27.55
C LYS A 4 -32.28 20.55 26.17
N LYS A 5 -33.05 21.59 25.91
CA LYS A 5 -33.64 21.86 24.60
C LYS A 5 -32.59 22.32 23.59
N THR A 6 -31.62 23.10 24.05
CA THR A 6 -30.52 23.62 23.23
C THR A 6 -29.62 22.49 22.77
N ILE A 7 -29.32 21.52 23.65
CA ILE A 7 -28.50 20.34 23.35
C ILE A 7 -29.18 19.47 22.27
N ASN A 8 -30.50 19.25 22.40
CA ASN A 8 -31.27 18.46 21.41
C ASN A 8 -31.32 19.12 20.03
N THR A 9 -31.35 20.45 19.98
CA THR A 9 -31.40 21.22 18.72
C THR A 9 -30.08 21.13 17.97
N HIS A 10 -28.94 21.07 18.70
CA HIS A 10 -27.60 21.01 18.10
C HIS A 10 -27.09 19.58 17.78
N THR A 11 -27.76 18.54 18.31
CA THR A 11 -27.33 17.15 18.12
C THR A 11 -27.26 16.73 16.65
N PRO A 12 -28.28 17.01 15.78
CA PRO A 12 -28.22 16.69 14.36
C PRO A 12 -27.09 17.42 13.65
N LEU A 13 -26.85 18.70 13.96
CA LEU A 13 -25.78 19.50 13.38
C LEU A 13 -24.42 18.92 13.77
N LEU A 14 -24.23 18.59 15.05
CA LEU A 14 -22.99 18.00 15.55
C LEU A 14 -22.71 16.66 14.87
N THR A 15 -23.73 15.81 14.73
CA THR A 15 -23.61 14.51 14.06
C THR A 15 -23.21 14.69 12.60
N ASN A 16 -23.81 15.62 11.90
CA ASN A 16 -23.51 15.91 10.49
C ASN A 16 -22.07 16.41 10.33
N ILE A 17 -21.62 17.31 11.17
CA ILE A 17 -20.24 17.83 11.15
C ILE A 17 -19.26 16.71 11.48
N ARG A 18 -19.55 15.90 12.49
CA ARG A 18 -18.71 14.75 12.85
C ARG A 18 -18.54 13.79 11.67
N ASN A 19 -19.62 13.47 10.98
CA ASN A 19 -19.60 12.57 9.83
C ASN A 19 -18.75 13.15 8.70
N LEU A 20 -18.84 14.45 8.44
CA LEU A 20 -18.02 15.14 7.44
C LEU A 20 -16.54 15.04 7.79
N LEU A 21 -16.18 15.26 9.05
CA LEU A 21 -14.80 15.20 9.52
C LEU A 21 -14.25 13.78 9.42
N ILE A 22 -15.03 12.79 9.84
CA ILE A 22 -14.64 11.37 9.74
C ILE A 22 -14.40 10.99 8.29
N GLN A 23 -15.32 11.35 7.39
CA GLN A 23 -15.20 11.05 5.97
C GLN A 23 -13.99 11.75 5.34
N GLY A 24 -13.79 13.04 5.68
CA GLY A 24 -12.65 13.81 5.17
C GLY A 24 -11.31 13.22 5.59
N ARG A 25 -11.19 12.79 6.85
CA ARG A 25 -9.97 12.14 7.35
C ARG A 25 -9.72 10.80 6.66
N LYS A 26 -10.77 10.00 6.48
CA LYS A 26 -10.68 8.72 5.76
C LYS A 26 -10.21 8.92 4.33
N ASN A 27 -10.77 9.90 3.62
CA ASN A 27 -10.40 10.22 2.25
C ASN A 27 -8.95 10.69 2.15
N THR A 28 -8.49 11.47 3.13
CA THR A 28 -7.10 11.95 3.20
C THR A 28 -6.13 10.78 3.35
N VAL A 29 -6.40 9.87 4.29
CA VAL A 29 -5.56 8.68 4.50
C VAL A 29 -5.52 7.83 3.23
N GLN A 30 -6.66 7.61 2.59
CA GLN A 30 -6.75 6.84 1.35
C GLN A 30 -5.96 7.50 0.22
N ALA A 31 -6.04 8.82 0.09
CA ALA A 31 -5.29 9.56 -0.92
C ALA A 31 -3.78 9.45 -0.70
N VAL A 32 -3.32 9.60 0.55
CA VAL A 32 -1.90 9.42 0.91
C VAL A 32 -1.43 8.01 0.58
N ASN A 33 -2.18 6.99 0.97
CA ASN A 33 -1.84 5.60 0.68
C ASN A 33 -1.74 5.33 -0.82
N SER A 34 -2.67 5.85 -1.61
CA SER A 34 -2.67 5.70 -3.06
C SER A 34 -1.44 6.34 -3.69
N ILE A 35 -1.08 7.55 -3.27
CA ILE A 35 0.10 8.26 -3.77
C ILE A 35 1.38 7.47 -3.42
N MET A 36 1.48 6.98 -2.18
CA MET A 36 2.63 6.19 -1.74
C MET A 36 2.79 4.90 -2.54
N VAL A 37 1.69 4.18 -2.76
CA VAL A 37 1.69 2.93 -3.54
C VAL A 37 2.16 3.19 -4.96
N GLN A 38 1.63 4.21 -5.61
CA GLN A 38 2.04 4.57 -6.97
C GLN A 38 3.50 5.00 -7.05
N THR A 39 3.96 5.75 -6.05
CA THR A 39 5.37 6.17 -5.96
C THR A 39 6.29 4.95 -5.85
N TYR A 40 5.96 4.01 -5.00
CA TYR A 40 6.74 2.78 -4.83
C TYR A 40 6.73 1.92 -6.09
N TRP A 41 5.60 1.88 -6.80
CA TRP A 41 5.52 1.21 -8.10
C TRP A 41 6.49 1.85 -9.11
N GLU A 42 6.52 3.19 -9.18
CA GLU A 42 7.42 3.93 -10.06
C GLU A 42 8.90 3.69 -9.69
N ILE A 43 9.22 3.66 -8.39
CA ILE A 43 10.58 3.32 -7.95
C ILE A 43 10.94 1.91 -8.42
N GLY A 44 10.03 0.96 -8.26
CA GLY A 44 10.24 -0.41 -8.74
C GLY A 44 10.48 -0.46 -10.24
N ARG A 45 9.71 0.30 -11.02
CA ARG A 45 9.89 0.42 -12.47
C ARG A 45 11.29 0.95 -12.82
N LEU A 46 11.72 2.01 -12.16
CA LEU A 46 13.04 2.60 -12.41
C LEU A 46 14.16 1.62 -12.08
N ILE A 47 14.05 0.88 -10.98
CA ILE A 47 15.04 -0.13 -10.60
C ILE A 47 15.14 -1.21 -11.68
N VAL A 48 14.00 -1.74 -12.13
CA VAL A 48 13.96 -2.81 -13.15
C VAL A 48 14.50 -2.32 -14.48
N GLU A 49 14.11 -1.12 -14.92
CA GLU A 49 14.61 -0.54 -16.17
C GLU A 49 16.12 -0.32 -16.12
N ASP A 50 16.64 0.15 -15.00
CA ASP A 50 18.10 0.32 -14.83
C ASP A 50 18.84 -1.02 -14.93
N GLU A 51 18.29 -2.09 -14.34
CA GLU A 51 18.86 -3.43 -14.44
C GLU A 51 18.91 -3.95 -15.88
N GLN A 52 17.95 -3.56 -16.72
CA GLN A 52 17.85 -4.01 -18.11
C GLN A 52 18.77 -3.26 -19.06
N HIS A 53 19.32 -2.12 -18.64
CA HIS A 53 20.11 -1.25 -19.51
C HIS A 53 21.61 -1.52 -19.51
N GLY A 54 22.09 -2.59 -18.85
CA GLY A 54 23.51 -2.88 -18.84
C GLY A 54 23.84 -4.35 -18.71
N ASP A 55 24.75 -4.83 -19.54
CA ASP A 55 25.17 -6.25 -19.59
C ASP A 55 25.76 -6.74 -18.25
N ASN A 56 26.31 -5.83 -17.45
CA ASN A 56 26.94 -6.14 -16.17
C ASN A 56 26.06 -5.80 -14.97
N ARG A 57 24.85 -5.28 -15.17
CA ARG A 57 23.98 -4.82 -14.09
C ARG A 57 23.53 -5.95 -13.17
N ALA A 58 23.26 -7.13 -13.71
CA ALA A 58 22.89 -8.30 -12.93
C ALA A 58 23.93 -8.68 -11.86
N LYS A 59 25.22 -8.51 -12.18
CA LYS A 59 26.34 -8.77 -11.24
C LYS A 59 26.38 -7.77 -10.10
N PHE A 60 25.90 -6.54 -10.33
CA PHE A 60 25.97 -5.44 -9.37
C PHE A 60 24.62 -5.08 -8.75
N GLY A 61 23.55 -5.81 -9.11
CA GLY A 61 22.19 -5.50 -8.64
C GLY A 61 22.09 -5.39 -7.13
N LYS A 62 22.69 -6.31 -6.39
CA LYS A 62 22.72 -6.29 -4.94
C LYS A 62 23.46 -5.07 -4.40
N ARG A 63 24.60 -4.73 -5.01
CA ARG A 63 25.39 -3.55 -4.63
C ARG A 63 24.65 -2.27 -4.94
N VAL A 64 23.93 -2.20 -6.08
CA VAL A 64 23.13 -1.05 -6.46
C VAL A 64 22.02 -0.81 -5.42
N LEU A 65 21.31 -1.87 -5.01
CA LEU A 65 20.27 -1.73 -3.99
C LEU A 65 20.84 -1.28 -2.64
N GLN A 66 22.02 -1.78 -2.25
CA GLN A 66 22.66 -1.33 -1.01
C GLN A 66 23.04 0.15 -1.07
N THR A 67 23.57 0.62 -2.19
CA THR A 67 23.92 2.01 -2.40
C THR A 67 22.67 2.91 -2.38
N LEU A 68 21.63 2.51 -3.11
CA LEU A 68 20.35 3.22 -3.11
C LEU A 68 19.76 3.31 -1.70
N SER A 69 19.77 2.20 -0.97
CA SER A 69 19.25 2.16 0.40
C SER A 69 19.98 3.13 1.31
N ALA A 70 21.32 3.16 1.25
CA ALA A 70 22.14 4.05 2.07
C ALA A 70 21.83 5.51 1.76
N GLU A 71 21.83 5.88 0.49
CA GLU A 71 21.60 7.27 0.06
C GLU A 71 20.17 7.74 0.34
N LEU A 72 19.17 6.90 0.02
CA LEU A 72 17.77 7.25 0.22
C LEU A 72 17.40 7.31 1.71
N THR A 73 17.96 6.43 2.52
CA THR A 73 17.75 6.45 3.97
C THR A 73 18.33 7.72 4.58
N LYS A 74 19.52 8.12 4.12
CA LYS A 74 20.19 9.35 4.58
C LYS A 74 19.36 10.59 4.26
N GLU A 75 18.75 10.64 3.07
CA GLU A 75 18.02 11.82 2.59
C GLU A 75 16.56 11.83 3.04
N PHE A 76 15.87 10.68 3.01
CA PHE A 76 14.42 10.59 3.23
C PHE A 76 14.03 9.82 4.49
N GLY A 77 14.95 9.17 5.17
CA GLY A 77 14.67 8.43 6.40
C GLY A 77 14.21 7.01 6.16
N LYS A 78 13.35 6.52 7.04
CA LYS A 78 12.87 5.12 7.06
C LYS A 78 12.05 4.77 5.82
N GLY A 79 12.04 3.50 5.47
CA GLY A 79 11.23 2.97 4.37
C GLY A 79 12.01 2.61 3.13
N PHE A 80 13.33 2.86 3.12
CA PHE A 80 14.20 2.60 1.96
C PHE A 80 15.29 1.59 2.24
N ASP A 81 15.04 0.65 3.17
CA ASP A 81 15.96 -0.46 3.39
C ASP A 81 15.98 -1.37 2.16
N THR A 82 17.00 -2.22 2.06
CA THR A 82 17.18 -3.11 0.91
C THR A 82 16.00 -4.05 0.73
N SER A 83 15.40 -4.51 1.84
CA SER A 83 14.23 -5.38 1.82
C SER A 83 13.05 -4.66 1.17
N ASN A 84 12.77 -3.42 1.57
CA ASN A 84 11.65 -2.66 1.02
C ASN A 84 11.88 -2.31 -0.47
N LEU A 85 13.12 -1.96 -0.84
CA LEU A 85 13.47 -1.72 -2.25
C LEU A 85 13.27 -2.98 -3.11
N ARG A 86 13.60 -4.16 -2.57
CA ARG A 86 13.33 -5.43 -3.25
C ARG A 86 11.83 -5.66 -3.44
N TYR A 87 11.02 -5.31 -2.45
CA TYR A 87 9.57 -5.39 -2.58
C TYR A 87 9.02 -4.43 -3.62
N MET A 88 9.56 -3.22 -3.70
CA MET A 88 9.19 -2.26 -4.75
C MET A 88 9.51 -2.81 -6.14
N ARG A 89 10.69 -3.40 -6.29
CA ARG A 89 11.11 -4.07 -7.53
C ARG A 89 10.15 -5.22 -7.89
N LYS A 90 9.86 -6.08 -6.92
CA LYS A 90 8.93 -7.21 -7.09
C LYS A 90 7.52 -6.71 -7.40
N PHE A 91 7.11 -5.61 -6.83
CA PHE A 91 5.82 -4.99 -7.06
C PHE A 91 5.63 -4.66 -8.55
N TYR A 92 6.59 -3.98 -9.13
CA TYR A 92 6.54 -3.68 -10.57
C TYR A 92 6.56 -4.94 -11.42
N LEU A 93 7.41 -5.91 -11.09
CA LEU A 93 7.50 -7.17 -11.84
C LEU A 93 6.19 -7.98 -11.76
N THR A 94 5.51 -7.93 -10.63
CA THR A 94 4.24 -8.65 -10.43
C THR A 94 3.06 -7.92 -11.09
N PHE A 95 3.06 -6.59 -11.05
CA PHE A 95 2.00 -5.74 -11.61
C PHE A 95 2.61 -4.76 -12.62
N PRO A 96 3.04 -5.23 -13.81
CA PRO A 96 3.75 -4.37 -14.76
C PRO A 96 2.85 -3.32 -15.41
N ILE A 97 1.54 -3.46 -15.29
CA ILE A 97 0.56 -2.50 -15.79
C ILE A 97 0.11 -1.61 -14.64
N ARG A 98 0.39 -0.31 -14.73
CA ARG A 98 0.08 0.66 -13.68
C ARG A 98 -1.40 0.65 -13.29
N ASP A 99 -2.29 0.53 -14.26
CA ASP A 99 -3.74 0.56 -14.04
C ASP A 99 -4.25 -0.66 -13.25
N ALA A 100 -3.47 -1.74 -13.17
CA ALA A 100 -3.80 -2.91 -12.37
C ALA A 100 -3.57 -2.68 -10.87
N VAL A 101 -2.86 -1.62 -10.50
CA VAL A 101 -2.61 -1.26 -9.09
C VAL A 101 -3.86 -0.58 -8.54
N ARG A 102 -4.42 -1.17 -7.49
CA ARG A 102 -5.68 -0.72 -6.89
C ARG A 102 -5.40 0.35 -5.84
N HIS A 103 -6.10 1.48 -5.97
CA HIS A 103 -5.95 2.62 -5.05
C HIS A 103 -6.56 2.39 -3.67
N GLU A 104 -7.41 1.37 -3.51
CA GLU A 104 -8.05 1.02 -2.23
C GLU A 104 -7.09 0.32 -1.28
N LEU A 105 -5.96 -0.17 -1.77
CA LEU A 105 -4.98 -0.92 -0.97
C LEU A 105 -3.77 -0.06 -0.64
N SER A 106 -3.23 -0.27 0.58
CA SER A 106 -2.01 0.40 1.03
C SER A 106 -0.77 -0.41 0.62
N TRP A 107 0.41 0.20 0.81
CA TRP A 107 1.68 -0.49 0.59
C TRP A 107 1.81 -1.74 1.47
N THR A 108 1.35 -1.68 2.72
CA THR A 108 1.39 -2.84 3.62
C THR A 108 0.54 -4.00 3.10
N HIS A 109 -0.63 -3.71 2.50
CA HIS A 109 -1.43 -4.72 1.81
C HIS A 109 -0.61 -5.38 0.68
N TYR A 110 0.00 -4.57 -0.18
CA TYR A 110 0.76 -5.09 -1.31
C TYR A 110 1.99 -5.90 -0.88
N ARG A 111 2.69 -5.48 0.17
CA ARG A 111 3.81 -6.26 0.69
C ARG A 111 3.38 -7.65 1.11
N THR A 112 2.23 -7.77 1.75
CA THR A 112 1.66 -9.06 2.15
C THR A 112 1.27 -9.89 0.93
N LEU A 113 0.60 -9.28 -0.04
CA LEU A 113 0.18 -9.95 -1.28
C LEU A 113 1.36 -10.43 -2.13
N LEU A 114 2.46 -9.69 -2.14
CA LEU A 114 3.66 -10.04 -2.89
C LEU A 114 4.37 -11.28 -2.36
N LYS A 115 4.08 -11.72 -1.15
CA LYS A 115 4.59 -12.98 -0.58
C LYS A 115 3.90 -14.20 -1.18
N LEU A 116 2.71 -14.03 -1.76
CA LEU A 116 1.95 -15.12 -2.36
C LEU A 116 2.53 -15.47 -3.73
N LYS A 117 2.79 -16.76 -3.95
CA LYS A 117 3.32 -17.26 -5.23
C LYS A 117 2.23 -17.58 -6.24
N ASN A 118 1.04 -17.96 -5.75
CA ASN A 118 -0.09 -18.32 -6.61
C ASN A 118 -0.80 -17.04 -7.07
N GLU A 119 -0.77 -16.80 -8.38
CA GLU A 119 -1.37 -15.61 -9.00
C GLU A 119 -2.90 -15.56 -8.80
N LEU A 120 -3.57 -16.69 -8.93
CA LEU A 120 -5.02 -16.76 -8.77
C LEU A 120 -5.42 -16.46 -7.32
N ALA A 121 -4.69 -16.99 -6.35
CA ALA A 121 -4.90 -16.71 -4.95
C ALA A 121 -4.65 -15.23 -4.65
N ARG A 122 -3.57 -14.67 -5.19
CA ARG A 122 -3.25 -13.26 -5.00
C ARG A 122 -4.38 -12.37 -5.50
N GLN A 123 -4.87 -12.60 -6.71
CA GLN A 123 -5.95 -11.81 -7.27
C GLN A 123 -7.23 -11.95 -6.45
N TRP A 124 -7.51 -13.15 -6.00
CA TRP A 124 -8.68 -13.40 -5.16
C TRP A 124 -8.60 -12.61 -3.85
N TYR A 125 -7.43 -12.62 -3.17
CA TYR A 125 -7.24 -11.87 -1.93
C TYR A 125 -7.30 -10.36 -2.16
N ILE A 126 -6.83 -9.85 -3.29
CA ILE A 126 -6.97 -8.44 -3.66
C ILE A 126 -8.44 -8.06 -3.73
N ASP A 127 -9.22 -8.80 -4.50
CA ASP A 127 -10.64 -8.52 -4.71
C ASP A 127 -11.42 -8.64 -3.39
N GLU A 128 -11.12 -9.64 -2.59
CA GLU A 128 -11.77 -9.85 -1.32
C GLU A 128 -11.42 -8.77 -0.29
N ALA A 129 -10.15 -8.38 -0.23
CA ALA A 129 -9.70 -7.31 0.66
C ALA A 129 -10.42 -5.99 0.35
N ILE A 130 -10.63 -5.69 -0.92
CA ILE A 130 -11.36 -4.49 -1.35
C ILE A 130 -12.84 -4.62 -1.01
N THR A 131 -13.48 -5.73 -1.37
CA THR A 131 -14.91 -5.98 -1.16
C THR A 131 -15.26 -5.96 0.33
N GLN A 132 -14.44 -6.61 1.16
CA GLN A 132 -14.66 -6.73 2.60
C GLN A 132 -14.05 -5.57 3.40
N SER A 133 -13.38 -4.65 2.74
CA SER A 133 -12.64 -3.55 3.38
C SER A 133 -11.66 -4.04 4.45
N TRP A 134 -10.92 -5.09 4.15
CA TRP A 134 -9.93 -5.63 5.08
C TRP A 134 -8.77 -4.66 5.26
N SER A 135 -8.40 -4.43 6.52
CA SER A 135 -7.13 -3.77 6.84
C SER A 135 -5.97 -4.68 6.41
N ALA A 136 -4.76 -4.12 6.33
CA ALA A 136 -3.57 -4.93 6.03
C ALA A 136 -3.39 -6.07 7.03
N ARG A 137 -3.66 -5.81 8.31
CA ARG A 137 -3.61 -6.83 9.37
C ARG A 137 -4.66 -7.91 9.18
N ALA A 138 -5.90 -7.53 8.83
CA ALA A 138 -6.98 -8.48 8.56
C ALA A 138 -6.64 -9.35 7.34
N LEU A 139 -6.11 -8.75 6.27
CA LEU A 139 -5.67 -9.49 5.09
C LEU A 139 -4.59 -10.51 5.45
N GLU A 140 -3.57 -10.11 6.19
CA GLU A 140 -2.50 -11.01 6.63
C GLU A 140 -3.05 -12.20 7.42
N ARG A 141 -4.01 -11.95 8.31
CA ARG A 141 -4.66 -12.99 9.11
C ARG A 141 -5.43 -13.96 8.21
N GLN A 142 -6.18 -13.47 7.22
CA GLN A 142 -6.94 -14.31 6.30
C GLN A 142 -6.00 -15.18 5.45
N ILE A 143 -4.89 -14.63 5.01
CA ILE A 143 -3.87 -15.39 4.27
C ILE A 143 -3.26 -16.46 5.17
N SER A 144 -2.92 -16.13 6.42
CA SER A 144 -2.32 -17.06 7.39
C SER A 144 -3.24 -18.23 7.70
N THR A 145 -4.57 -18.02 7.68
CA THR A 145 -5.55 -19.07 7.93
C THR A 145 -5.98 -19.80 6.65
N LEU A 146 -5.34 -19.52 5.52
CA LEU A 146 -5.60 -20.13 4.23
C LEU A 146 -7.08 -19.98 3.81
N TYR A 147 -7.62 -18.78 3.93
CA TYR A 147 -9.05 -18.51 3.70
C TYR A 147 -9.46 -18.87 2.26
N TYR A 148 -8.66 -18.53 1.27
CA TYR A 148 -8.92 -18.87 -0.14
C TYR A 148 -8.92 -20.38 -0.38
N GLU A 149 -7.97 -21.08 0.24
CA GLU A 149 -7.75 -22.51 0.06
C GLU A 149 -8.78 -23.37 0.80
N ARG A 150 -9.52 -22.78 1.75
CA ARG A 150 -10.61 -23.45 2.46
C ARG A 150 -11.91 -23.34 1.70
#